data_3575290d3b3fe49c801f1af9ca68c152
#
_entry.id   3575290d3b3fe49c801f1af9ca68c152
#
_cell.length_a   1.000
_cell.length_b   1.000
_cell.length_c   1.000
_cell.angle_alpha   90.00
_cell.angle_beta   90.00
_cell.angle_gamma   90.00
#
_symmetry.space_group_name_H-M   'P 1'
#
loop_
_entity.id
_entity.type
_entity.pdbx_description
1 polymer ?
#
loop_
_entity_poly.entity_id
_entity_poly.type
_entity_poly.pdbx_seq_one_letter_code
_entity_poly.pdbx_strand_id
1 'polypeptide(L)'
;MAGTTDTTTPHPPEPARRYDDAATERWAPEPDKRPGRTAFQRDRARVLHSSALRRLAGKTQVVTPGSRSQEWDASPRTRLTHSLECAQVGRELGAALGCDPDLVEAACLSHDMGHPPFGHNGEQALNDFAADCGGFEGNAQSLRLLTRIEPKRFVRSEAVATSTSASASASAPEDASAPEDASAPDDAETGGLVSVGLNLTRAALDAATKYPWPRGAHPTEPGSAKFGVYEDDLPVFTWVRKGAPAGRICFEAQVMDWSDDVAYCVHDFEDGLHAGHVDPAALTSASERSTIWAVAIGRYVPADTDPQELAAALDRLMAQEWWPHSYDGSAVAQSRLKDATSQLIGRFCEAAEGATRRAYGTGPLTRYAAELVVPREARYECAVLKAVADRYVMQRAEQEILRADQRIVLAELAGALTARAPEGLDPQFRALLGTARDDRARKRVIVDQIASLTDAAARSLHAELTGRRSSPL
;
A
#
# COMPACT_ATOMS: atom_id res chain seq x y z
N MET A 1 3.34 -54.19 -46.43
CA MET A 1 2.37 -53.18 -45.96
C MET A 1 2.54 -53.07 -44.46
N ALA A 2 3.28 -52.08 -44.00
CA ALA A 2 3.48 -51.81 -42.57
C ALA A 2 2.62 -50.60 -42.18
N GLY A 3 1.63 -50.84 -41.33
CA GLY A 3 0.77 -49.80 -40.81
C GLY A 3 1.46 -49.03 -39.72
N THR A 4 1.66 -47.75 -39.89
CA THR A 4 2.10 -46.76 -38.87
C THR A 4 0.93 -46.47 -37.95
N THR A 5 1.02 -46.93 -36.70
CA THR A 5 0.10 -46.54 -35.62
C THR A 5 0.56 -45.20 -35.10
N ASP A 6 -0.24 -44.18 -35.40
CA ASP A 6 -0.10 -42.83 -34.85
C ASP A 6 -0.55 -42.86 -33.36
N THR A 7 0.42 -42.81 -32.44
CA THR A 7 0.19 -42.69 -30.99
C THR A 7 0.23 -41.23 -30.56
N THR A 8 -0.84 -40.49 -30.82
CA THR A 8 -1.05 -39.20 -30.19
C THR A 8 -1.31 -39.42 -28.69
N THR A 9 -0.29 -39.21 -27.88
CA THR A 9 -0.43 -39.14 -26.42
C THR A 9 -1.32 -37.92 -26.08
N PRO A 10 -2.43 -38.11 -25.34
CA PRO A 10 -3.25 -36.98 -24.96
C PRO A 10 -2.44 -36.08 -24.03
N HIS A 11 -2.27 -34.81 -24.39
CA HIS A 11 -1.75 -33.79 -23.49
C HIS A 11 -2.65 -33.75 -22.24
N PRO A 12 -2.07 -33.70 -21.01
CA PRO A 12 -2.85 -33.48 -19.80
C PRO A 12 -3.63 -32.15 -19.98
N PRO A 13 -4.89 -32.08 -19.50
CA PRO A 13 -5.66 -30.85 -19.58
C PRO A 13 -4.88 -29.72 -18.94
N GLU A 14 -4.75 -28.59 -19.65
CA GLU A 14 -4.17 -27.37 -19.06
C GLU A 14 -4.88 -27.08 -17.75
N PRO A 15 -4.15 -26.78 -16.65
CA PRO A 15 -4.80 -26.40 -15.39
C PRO A 15 -5.69 -25.20 -15.66
N ALA A 16 -6.94 -25.28 -15.22
CA ALA A 16 -7.90 -24.18 -15.38
C ALA A 16 -7.24 -22.84 -15.03
N ARG A 17 -7.21 -21.90 -15.98
CA ARG A 17 -6.59 -20.60 -15.77
C ARG A 17 -7.27 -19.92 -14.58
N ARG A 18 -6.53 -19.67 -13.51
CA ARG A 18 -7.03 -19.02 -12.28
C ARG A 18 -7.51 -17.59 -12.53
N TYR A 19 -6.99 -16.95 -13.59
CA TYR A 19 -7.29 -15.59 -14.00
C TYR A 19 -7.56 -15.56 -15.51
N ASP A 20 -8.59 -14.82 -15.90
CA ASP A 20 -8.96 -14.62 -17.30
C ASP A 20 -8.03 -13.61 -18.02
N ASP A 21 -8.24 -13.46 -19.32
CA ASP A 21 -7.45 -12.52 -20.11
C ASP A 21 -7.70 -11.05 -19.69
N ALA A 22 -8.92 -10.73 -19.23
CA ALA A 22 -9.24 -9.42 -18.70
C ALA A 22 -8.42 -9.07 -17.44
N ALA A 23 -8.15 -10.04 -16.58
CA ALA A 23 -7.33 -9.85 -15.38
C ALA A 23 -5.88 -9.48 -15.72
N THR A 24 -5.34 -9.99 -16.84
CA THR A 24 -3.96 -9.74 -17.29
C THR A 24 -3.84 -8.59 -18.29
N GLU A 25 -4.96 -8.01 -18.71
CA GLU A 25 -4.99 -6.83 -19.59
C GLU A 25 -4.29 -5.62 -18.94
N ARG A 26 -3.65 -4.78 -19.77
CA ARG A 26 -2.99 -3.54 -19.33
C ARG A 26 -3.73 -2.32 -19.87
N TRP A 27 -3.70 -1.22 -19.11
CA TRP A 27 -4.33 0.04 -19.52
C TRP A 27 -3.85 0.52 -20.89
N ALA A 28 -2.54 0.50 -21.10
CA ALA A 28 -1.96 0.79 -22.39
C ALA A 28 -1.39 -0.50 -23.02
N PRO A 29 -1.66 -0.77 -24.30
CA PRO A 29 -1.11 -1.90 -25.01
C PRO A 29 0.42 -1.92 -24.96
N GLU A 30 1.00 -3.10 -24.93
CA GLU A 30 2.44 -3.31 -24.95
C GLU A 30 2.79 -4.36 -26.03
N PRO A 31 3.95 -4.22 -26.70
CA PRO A 31 4.43 -5.25 -27.60
C PRO A 31 4.66 -6.57 -26.85
N ASP A 32 4.67 -7.66 -27.59
CA ASP A 32 4.92 -8.99 -27.07
C ASP A 32 6.21 -9.03 -26.26
N LYS A 33 6.15 -9.72 -25.14
CA LYS A 33 7.26 -9.82 -24.19
C LYS A 33 7.97 -11.16 -24.33
N ARG A 34 9.27 -11.13 -24.07
CA ARG A 34 10.08 -12.33 -23.96
C ARG A 34 9.36 -13.40 -23.12
N PRO A 35 9.26 -14.66 -23.60
CA PRO A 35 8.65 -15.75 -22.86
C PRO A 35 9.37 -16.06 -21.56
N GLY A 36 8.73 -16.83 -20.67
CA GLY A 36 9.31 -17.32 -19.40
C GLY A 36 8.93 -16.54 -18.14
N ARG A 37 8.11 -15.46 -18.26
CA ARG A 37 7.57 -14.74 -17.09
C ARG A 37 6.08 -14.49 -17.26
N THR A 38 5.30 -14.74 -16.20
CA THR A 38 3.87 -14.43 -16.16
C THR A 38 3.64 -12.91 -16.17
N ALA A 39 2.41 -12.48 -16.41
CA ALA A 39 2.02 -11.08 -16.34
C ALA A 39 2.24 -10.51 -14.93
N PHE A 40 1.88 -11.27 -13.88
CA PHE A 40 2.02 -10.86 -12.49
C PHE A 40 3.48 -10.84 -12.01
N GLN A 41 4.32 -11.76 -12.47
CA GLN A 41 5.77 -11.67 -12.23
C GLN A 41 6.39 -10.40 -12.80
N ARG A 42 5.88 -9.92 -13.94
CA ARG A 42 6.31 -8.65 -14.51
C ARG A 42 5.81 -7.47 -13.70
N ASP A 43 4.58 -7.53 -13.20
CA ASP A 43 4.00 -6.48 -12.35
C ASP A 43 4.75 -6.33 -11.05
N ARG A 44 4.99 -7.45 -10.34
CA ARG A 44 5.82 -7.48 -9.15
C ARG A 44 7.20 -6.85 -9.40
N ALA A 45 7.86 -7.21 -10.50
CA ALA A 45 9.16 -6.64 -10.85
C ALA A 45 9.07 -5.13 -11.14
N ARG A 46 8.00 -4.62 -11.78
CA ARG A 46 7.80 -3.19 -12.01
C ARG A 46 7.68 -2.42 -10.71
N VAL A 47 6.91 -2.96 -9.76
CA VAL A 47 6.77 -2.38 -8.42
C VAL A 47 8.11 -2.38 -7.70
N LEU A 48 8.82 -3.51 -7.63
CA LEU A 48 10.13 -3.62 -6.98
C LEU A 48 11.17 -2.65 -7.53
N HIS A 49 11.14 -2.36 -8.84
CA HIS A 49 12.09 -1.46 -9.48
C HIS A 49 11.59 0.00 -9.53
N SER A 50 10.41 0.32 -8.99
CA SER A 50 9.88 1.68 -8.96
C SER A 50 10.66 2.60 -8.02
N SER A 51 10.72 3.89 -8.36
CA SER A 51 11.28 4.89 -7.46
C SER A 51 10.39 5.11 -6.24
N ALA A 52 9.08 4.96 -6.39
CA ALA A 52 8.12 5.11 -5.30
C ALA A 52 8.40 4.08 -4.18
N LEU A 53 8.61 2.79 -4.52
CA LEU A 53 8.94 1.80 -3.50
C LEU A 53 10.27 2.11 -2.81
N ARG A 54 11.31 2.51 -3.56
CA ARG A 54 12.61 2.87 -2.97
C ARG A 54 12.51 4.06 -2.01
N ARG A 55 11.64 5.04 -2.31
CA ARG A 55 11.42 6.20 -1.42
C ARG A 55 10.87 5.83 -0.05
N LEU A 56 10.18 4.69 0.08
CA LEU A 56 9.68 4.19 1.36
C LEU A 56 10.79 3.93 2.38
N ALA A 57 12.03 3.67 1.95
CA ALA A 57 13.20 3.58 2.84
C ALA A 57 13.50 4.87 3.63
N GLY A 58 13.08 6.01 3.12
CA GLY A 58 13.25 7.32 3.77
C GLY A 58 11.96 7.91 4.34
N LYS A 59 10.90 7.10 4.48
CA LYS A 59 9.62 7.49 5.09
C LYS A 59 9.42 6.74 6.41
N THR A 60 9.11 7.49 7.47
CA THR A 60 8.85 6.93 8.80
C THR A 60 7.63 6.00 8.77
N GLN A 61 7.76 4.82 9.38
CA GLN A 61 6.62 3.92 9.67
C GLN A 61 5.94 4.36 10.96
N VAL A 62 6.56 4.17 12.10
CA VAL A 62 6.01 4.49 13.43
C VAL A 62 6.96 5.39 14.22
N VAL A 63 8.23 5.02 14.35
CA VAL A 63 9.24 5.77 15.09
C VAL A 63 10.19 6.43 14.12
N THR A 64 10.40 7.75 14.27
CA THR A 64 11.30 8.50 13.39
C THR A 64 12.75 8.04 13.63
N PRO A 65 13.49 7.61 12.59
CA PRO A 65 14.90 7.28 12.71
C PRO A 65 15.71 8.45 13.28
N GLY A 66 16.57 8.18 14.28
CA GLY A 66 17.42 9.19 14.88
C GLY A 66 16.79 9.99 16.03
N SER A 67 15.61 9.61 16.54
CA SER A 67 15.09 10.16 17.79
C SER A 67 15.98 9.70 18.97
N ARG A 68 16.20 10.58 19.96
CA ARG A 68 17.08 10.30 21.13
C ARG A 68 16.71 9.03 21.92
N SER A 69 15.49 8.54 21.77
CA SER A 69 15.04 7.28 22.38
C SER A 69 15.60 6.02 21.71
N GLN A 70 16.32 6.16 20.58
CA GLN A 70 16.85 5.05 19.79
C GLN A 70 18.38 4.97 19.79
N GLU A 71 19.07 5.44 20.82
CA GLU A 71 20.53 5.30 20.94
C GLU A 71 21.02 3.84 20.88
N TRP A 72 20.11 2.87 21.05
CA TRP A 72 20.37 1.43 21.05
C TRP A 72 19.80 0.68 19.83
N ASP A 73 18.93 1.32 19.01
CA ASP A 73 18.36 0.68 17.84
C ASP A 73 19.12 1.08 16.58
N ALA A 74 20.01 0.19 16.15
CA ALA A 74 20.80 0.36 14.93
C ALA A 74 19.99 0.16 13.63
N SER A 75 18.71 -0.26 13.72
CA SER A 75 17.90 -0.67 12.55
C SER A 75 16.42 -0.34 12.70
N PRO A 76 16.01 0.94 12.70
CA PRO A 76 14.61 1.31 12.78
C PRO A 76 13.84 0.80 11.56
N ARG A 77 12.62 0.29 11.79
CA ARG A 77 11.73 -0.15 10.70
C ARG A 77 11.24 1.06 9.90
N THR A 78 11.46 1.01 8.58
CA THR A 78 10.96 1.99 7.61
C THR A 78 9.69 1.46 6.93
N ARG A 79 8.98 2.31 6.19
CA ARG A 79 7.85 1.84 5.36
C ARG A 79 8.27 0.82 4.31
N LEU A 80 9.52 0.88 3.83
CA LEU A 80 10.03 -0.14 2.89
C LEU A 80 10.14 -1.50 3.56
N THR A 81 10.74 -1.59 4.75
CA THR A 81 10.86 -2.87 5.47
C THR A 81 9.48 -3.42 5.83
N HIS A 82 8.56 -2.57 6.32
CA HIS A 82 7.17 -2.95 6.55
C HIS A 82 6.50 -3.49 5.29
N SER A 83 6.60 -2.80 4.14
CA SER A 83 6.01 -3.27 2.87
C SER A 83 6.59 -4.60 2.39
N LEU A 84 7.89 -4.86 2.65
CA LEU A 84 8.52 -6.15 2.32
C LEU A 84 8.02 -7.27 3.24
N GLU A 85 7.84 -6.99 4.52
CA GLU A 85 7.32 -7.95 5.51
C GLU A 85 5.83 -8.25 5.26
N CYS A 86 5.01 -7.22 4.99
CA CYS A 86 3.63 -7.37 4.54
C CYS A 86 3.55 -8.22 3.25
N ALA A 87 4.45 -7.98 2.30
CA ALA A 87 4.50 -8.72 1.05
C ALA A 87 4.85 -10.21 1.25
N GLN A 88 5.72 -10.54 2.20
CA GLN A 88 6.02 -11.91 2.57
C GLN A 88 4.78 -12.61 3.14
N VAL A 89 4.12 -11.98 4.11
CA VAL A 89 2.89 -12.51 4.74
C VAL A 89 1.78 -12.70 3.69
N GLY A 90 1.54 -11.67 2.87
CA GLY A 90 0.49 -11.71 1.85
C GLY A 90 0.75 -12.74 0.76
N ARG A 91 1.99 -12.89 0.32
CA ARG A 91 2.40 -13.91 -0.65
C ARG A 91 2.08 -15.33 -0.16
N GLU A 92 2.41 -15.64 1.08
CA GLU A 92 2.19 -16.97 1.68
C GLU A 92 0.70 -17.23 1.91
N LEU A 93 -0.02 -16.31 2.55
CA LEU A 93 -1.46 -16.43 2.78
C LEU A 93 -2.24 -16.51 1.45
N GLY A 94 -1.89 -15.67 0.48
CA GLY A 94 -2.51 -15.69 -0.84
C GLY A 94 -2.31 -17.02 -1.57
N ALA A 95 -1.08 -17.56 -1.53
CA ALA A 95 -0.77 -18.87 -2.10
C ALA A 95 -1.57 -20.00 -1.43
N ALA A 96 -1.66 -20.01 -0.10
CA ALA A 96 -2.44 -20.97 0.68
C ALA A 96 -3.94 -20.90 0.35
N LEU A 97 -4.46 -19.73 -0.01
CA LEU A 97 -5.84 -19.51 -0.45
C LEU A 97 -6.07 -19.68 -1.96
N GLY A 98 -4.99 -19.97 -2.72
CA GLY A 98 -5.07 -20.29 -4.15
C GLY A 98 -5.01 -19.07 -5.08
N CYS A 99 -4.67 -17.87 -4.57
CA CYS A 99 -4.32 -16.72 -5.39
C CYS A 99 -2.97 -16.93 -6.09
N ASP A 100 -2.71 -16.12 -7.12
CA ASP A 100 -1.35 -16.01 -7.66
C ASP A 100 -0.47 -15.25 -6.66
N PRO A 101 0.61 -15.86 -6.15
CA PRO A 101 1.44 -15.23 -5.11
C PRO A 101 2.17 -13.97 -5.59
N ASP A 102 2.53 -13.87 -6.87
CA ASP A 102 3.19 -12.68 -7.41
C ASP A 102 2.20 -11.50 -7.54
N LEU A 103 0.92 -11.79 -7.75
CA LEU A 103 -0.15 -10.77 -7.76
C LEU A 103 -0.36 -10.19 -6.36
N VAL A 104 -0.50 -11.05 -5.34
CA VAL A 104 -0.70 -10.59 -3.96
C VAL A 104 0.54 -9.86 -3.44
N GLU A 105 1.74 -10.38 -3.71
CA GLU A 105 2.99 -9.72 -3.35
C GLU A 105 3.10 -8.32 -3.99
N ALA A 106 2.74 -8.17 -5.27
CA ALA A 106 2.74 -6.88 -5.95
C ALA A 106 1.76 -5.89 -5.29
N ALA A 107 0.59 -6.36 -4.86
CA ALA A 107 -0.39 -5.54 -4.14
C ALA A 107 0.16 -5.09 -2.78
N CYS A 108 0.72 -6.02 -1.98
CA CYS A 108 1.32 -5.71 -0.68
C CYS A 108 2.51 -4.74 -0.80
N LEU A 109 3.38 -4.90 -1.79
CA LEU A 109 4.48 -3.96 -2.04
C LEU A 109 3.98 -2.55 -2.41
N SER A 110 2.78 -2.44 -2.97
CA SER A 110 2.24 -1.19 -3.51
C SER A 110 1.38 -0.41 -2.50
N HIS A 111 0.88 -1.05 -1.44
CA HIS A 111 -0.17 -0.49 -0.59
C HIS A 111 0.23 0.85 0.04
N ASP A 112 1.47 0.99 0.48
CA ASP A 112 2.01 2.15 1.21
C ASP A 112 2.73 3.19 0.33
N MET A 113 2.86 2.96 -1.00
CA MET A 113 3.66 3.82 -1.89
C MET A 113 3.18 5.26 -1.91
N GLY A 114 1.88 5.50 -1.72
CA GLY A 114 1.25 6.81 -1.73
C GLY A 114 1.38 7.61 -0.43
N HIS A 115 1.89 7.05 0.65
CA HIS A 115 2.10 7.81 1.87
C HIS A 115 3.06 8.99 1.65
N PRO A 116 2.73 10.17 2.14
CA PRO A 116 3.59 11.35 2.06
C PRO A 116 4.71 11.27 3.11
N PRO A 117 5.65 12.24 3.13
CA PRO A 117 6.54 12.43 4.27
C PRO A 117 5.77 12.50 5.58
N PHE A 118 6.34 11.94 6.64
CA PHE A 118 5.79 11.93 8.00
C PHE A 118 4.49 11.12 8.17
N GLY A 119 4.20 10.18 7.27
CA GLY A 119 3.11 9.22 7.37
C GLY A 119 1.73 9.86 7.52
N HIS A 120 0.90 9.33 8.42
CA HIS A 120 -0.47 9.83 8.64
C HIS A 120 -0.55 11.29 9.08
N ASN A 121 0.48 11.81 9.77
CA ASN A 121 0.55 13.22 10.11
C ASN A 121 0.71 14.10 8.87
N GLY A 122 1.53 13.64 7.92
CA GLY A 122 1.68 14.27 6.61
C GLY A 122 0.43 14.15 5.74
N GLU A 123 -0.30 13.01 5.80
CA GLU A 123 -1.60 12.86 5.12
C GLU A 123 -2.58 13.94 5.56
N GLN A 124 -2.70 14.16 6.87
CA GLN A 124 -3.61 15.19 7.40
C GLN A 124 -3.22 16.58 6.90
N ALA A 125 -1.94 16.95 6.97
CA ALA A 125 -1.46 18.25 6.50
C ALA A 125 -1.70 18.46 5.00
N LEU A 126 -1.46 17.42 4.18
CA LEU A 126 -1.72 17.50 2.73
C LEU A 126 -3.21 17.48 2.41
N ASN A 127 -4.03 16.75 3.18
CA ASN A 127 -5.48 16.77 2.98
C ASN A 127 -6.07 18.15 3.26
N ASP A 128 -5.60 18.84 4.31
CA ASP A 128 -6.02 20.21 4.64
C ASP A 128 -5.58 21.18 3.53
N PHE A 129 -4.34 21.09 3.07
CA PHE A 129 -3.85 21.91 1.96
C PHE A 129 -4.60 21.66 0.64
N ALA A 130 -4.91 20.40 0.34
CA ALA A 130 -5.55 19.96 -0.90
C ALA A 130 -7.10 20.02 -0.86
N ALA A 131 -7.71 20.59 0.17
CA ALA A 131 -9.17 20.55 0.39
C ALA A 131 -9.99 21.01 -0.82
N ASP A 132 -9.53 22.05 -1.52
CA ASP A 132 -10.15 22.63 -2.71
C ASP A 132 -9.82 21.90 -4.03
N CYS A 133 -8.86 20.98 -4.03
CA CYS A 133 -8.52 20.16 -5.20
C CYS A 133 -8.78 18.65 -5.00
N GLY A 134 -9.73 18.28 -4.13
CA GLY A 134 -10.19 16.90 -3.92
C GLY A 134 -9.54 16.19 -2.73
N GLY A 135 -8.81 16.90 -1.86
CA GLY A 135 -8.19 16.36 -0.66
C GLY A 135 -6.96 15.50 -0.92
N PHE A 136 -6.51 14.79 0.12
CA PHE A 136 -5.42 13.83 0.04
C PHE A 136 -5.77 12.55 0.79
N GLU A 137 -5.41 11.40 0.22
CA GLU A 137 -5.50 10.08 0.84
C GLU A 137 -4.42 9.17 0.26
N GLY A 138 -3.68 8.48 1.13
CA GLY A 138 -2.52 7.67 0.73
C GLY A 138 -2.84 6.56 -0.28
N ASN A 139 -4.01 5.89 -0.14
CA ASN A 139 -4.41 4.84 -1.07
C ASN A 139 -4.78 5.39 -2.46
N ALA A 140 -5.44 6.55 -2.53
CA ALA A 140 -5.67 7.23 -3.80
C ALA A 140 -4.34 7.68 -4.45
N GLN A 141 -3.40 8.14 -3.63
CA GLN A 141 -2.07 8.50 -4.09
C GLN A 141 -1.27 7.27 -4.56
N SER A 142 -1.44 6.09 -3.93
CA SER A 142 -0.84 4.83 -4.40
C SER A 142 -1.33 4.49 -5.80
N LEU A 143 -2.64 4.53 -6.06
CA LEU A 143 -3.20 4.31 -7.39
C LEU A 143 -2.64 5.32 -8.41
N ARG A 144 -2.58 6.61 -8.04
CA ARG A 144 -2.04 7.68 -8.88
C ARG A 144 -0.56 7.48 -9.23
N LEU A 145 0.26 7.03 -8.28
CA LEU A 145 1.65 6.65 -8.53
C LEU A 145 1.73 5.50 -9.54
N LEU A 146 0.95 4.45 -9.34
CA LEU A 146 0.97 3.25 -10.20
C LEU A 146 0.49 3.52 -11.62
N THR A 147 -0.41 4.50 -11.81
CA THR A 147 -1.12 4.73 -13.10
C THR A 147 -0.72 6.02 -13.81
N ARG A 148 0.06 6.91 -13.16
CA ARG A 148 0.37 8.23 -13.73
C ARG A 148 1.79 8.73 -13.40
N ILE A 149 2.22 8.71 -12.12
CA ILE A 149 3.40 9.47 -11.69
C ILE A 149 4.70 8.68 -11.91
N GLU A 150 4.74 7.36 -11.66
CA GLU A 150 5.95 6.56 -11.87
C GLU A 150 6.27 6.43 -13.37
N PRO A 151 7.42 6.96 -13.85
CA PRO A 151 7.66 7.15 -15.29
C PRO A 151 8.17 5.85 -15.95
N LYS A 152 7.31 4.86 -16.12
CA LYS A 152 7.66 3.60 -16.79
C LYS A 152 7.22 3.54 -18.25
N ARG A 153 6.01 4.02 -18.56
CA ARG A 153 5.41 3.92 -19.89
C ARG A 153 4.74 5.24 -20.26
N PHE A 154 5.01 5.70 -21.48
CA PHE A 154 4.35 6.84 -22.11
C PHE A 154 3.63 6.37 -23.37
N VAL A 155 2.48 6.97 -23.64
CA VAL A 155 1.67 6.72 -24.84
C VAL A 155 1.16 8.05 -25.41
N ARG A 156 0.81 8.09 -26.69
CA ARG A 156 0.16 9.27 -27.26
C ARG A 156 -1.24 9.45 -26.64
N SER A 157 -1.62 10.66 -26.38
CA SER A 157 -2.91 11.01 -25.72
C SER A 157 -4.11 10.40 -26.46
N GLU A 158 -4.06 10.33 -27.79
CA GLU A 158 -5.08 9.70 -28.63
C GLU A 158 -5.27 8.19 -28.35
N ALA A 159 -4.19 7.48 -28.01
CA ALA A 159 -4.25 6.05 -27.68
C ALA A 159 -4.96 5.76 -26.36
N VAL A 160 -4.96 6.71 -25.41
CA VAL A 160 -5.72 6.61 -24.16
C VAL A 160 -7.21 6.85 -24.42
N ALA A 161 -7.55 7.80 -25.32
CA ALA A 161 -8.93 8.10 -25.66
C ALA A 161 -9.64 6.93 -26.38
N THR A 162 -8.92 6.17 -27.21
CA THR A 162 -9.47 4.99 -27.90
C THR A 162 -9.72 3.81 -26.97
N SER A 163 -8.93 3.62 -25.92
CA SER A 163 -9.18 2.57 -24.91
C SER A 163 -10.44 2.82 -24.06
N THR A 164 -10.88 4.06 -23.93
CA THR A 164 -12.15 4.42 -23.27
C THR A 164 -13.38 4.25 -24.18
N SER A 165 -13.19 4.31 -25.53
CA SER A 165 -14.27 4.21 -26.52
C SER A 165 -14.43 2.83 -27.16
N ALA A 166 -13.45 1.95 -27.07
CA ALA A 166 -13.45 0.62 -27.69
C ALA A 166 -14.28 -0.45 -26.95
N SER A 167 -15.42 -0.07 -26.35
CA SER A 167 -16.49 -1.02 -26.02
C SER A 167 -17.53 -1.18 -27.13
N ALA A 168 -17.28 -0.63 -28.34
CA ALA A 168 -18.16 -0.78 -29.50
C ALA A 168 -17.31 -1.09 -30.74
N SER A 169 -17.53 -2.30 -31.29
CA SER A 169 -17.12 -2.84 -32.60
C SER A 169 -15.61 -3.05 -32.88
N ALA A 170 -15.30 -4.32 -33.06
CA ALA A 170 -14.07 -4.82 -33.62
C ALA A 170 -14.04 -4.62 -35.17
N SER A 171 -12.97 -4.06 -35.70
CA SER A 171 -12.36 -4.43 -36.98
C SER A 171 -11.01 -3.72 -37.08
N ALA A 172 -9.94 -4.50 -37.15
CA ALA A 172 -8.57 -4.04 -37.31
C ALA A 172 -8.24 -3.85 -38.79
N PRO A 173 -7.31 -2.95 -39.15
CA PRO A 173 -6.46 -3.15 -40.32
C PRO A 173 -5.03 -3.53 -39.88
N GLU A 174 -4.50 -4.54 -40.57
CA GLU A 174 -3.11 -4.99 -40.55
C GLU A 174 -2.21 -3.98 -41.27
N ASP A 175 -0.93 -4.01 -40.90
CA ASP A 175 0.25 -3.36 -41.47
C ASP A 175 0.68 -2.01 -40.89
N ALA A 176 1.70 -2.11 -40.01
CA ALA A 176 2.79 -1.13 -39.96
C ALA A 176 4.02 -1.74 -39.25
N SER A 177 5.06 -1.99 -40.03
CA SER A 177 6.39 -2.40 -39.64
C SER A 177 7.06 -1.39 -38.69
N ALA A 178 7.64 -1.89 -37.60
CA ALA A 178 8.39 -1.10 -36.62
C ALA A 178 9.77 -0.72 -37.12
N PRO A 179 10.28 0.49 -36.87
CA PRO A 179 11.69 0.80 -36.98
C PRO A 179 12.44 0.46 -35.69
N GLU A 180 13.53 -0.29 -35.81
CA GLU A 180 14.58 -0.42 -34.80
C GLU A 180 15.41 0.86 -34.83
N ASP A 181 15.49 1.56 -33.72
CA ASP A 181 16.61 2.32 -33.10
C ASP A 181 16.06 3.36 -32.14
N ALA A 182 16.23 3.11 -30.87
CA ALA A 182 15.84 4.05 -29.80
C ALA A 182 17.06 4.89 -29.37
N SER A 183 17.37 5.93 -30.14
CA SER A 183 18.09 7.11 -29.61
C SER A 183 17.12 7.98 -28.81
N ALA A 184 17.61 8.62 -27.76
CA ALA A 184 16.80 9.50 -26.89
C ALA A 184 16.09 10.58 -27.72
N PRO A 185 14.77 10.84 -27.49
CA PRO A 185 14.03 11.79 -28.29
C PRO A 185 14.45 13.24 -27.99
N ASP A 186 14.62 14.04 -29.04
CA ASP A 186 14.75 15.49 -28.99
C ASP A 186 13.46 16.14 -28.43
N ASP A 187 13.60 17.30 -27.76
CA ASP A 187 12.52 18.03 -27.06
C ASP A 187 11.29 18.39 -27.91
N ALA A 188 11.37 18.28 -29.23
CA ALA A 188 10.27 18.52 -30.17
C ALA A 188 9.29 17.34 -30.30
N GLU A 189 9.64 16.11 -29.89
CA GLU A 189 8.80 14.91 -30.05
C GLU A 189 7.92 14.60 -28.82
N THR A 190 8.05 15.29 -27.71
CA THR A 190 7.29 15.03 -26.47
C THR A 190 5.85 15.58 -26.49
N GLY A 191 5.50 16.36 -27.51
CA GLY A 191 4.14 16.91 -27.70
C GLY A 191 3.08 15.81 -27.80
N GLY A 192 2.25 15.66 -26.76
CA GLY A 192 1.12 14.73 -26.75
C GLY A 192 1.39 13.37 -26.08
N LEU A 193 2.56 13.14 -25.48
CA LEU A 193 2.83 11.94 -24.69
C LEU A 193 2.28 12.07 -23.26
N VAL A 194 1.55 11.04 -22.81
CA VAL A 194 0.96 10.94 -21.47
C VAL A 194 1.53 9.71 -20.76
N SER A 195 1.96 9.88 -19.53
CA SER A 195 2.39 8.78 -18.68
C SER A 195 1.20 7.89 -18.31
N VAL A 196 1.38 6.58 -18.41
CA VAL A 196 0.45 5.56 -17.89
C VAL A 196 1.06 4.80 -16.71
N GLY A 197 1.97 5.44 -16.00
CA GLY A 197 2.60 4.93 -14.80
C GLY A 197 3.40 3.65 -15.06
N LEU A 198 3.31 2.71 -14.13
CA LEU A 198 3.94 1.39 -14.24
C LEU A 198 3.25 0.48 -15.26
N ASN A 199 2.06 0.84 -15.73
CA ASN A 199 1.23 0.06 -16.65
C ASN A 199 1.08 -1.40 -16.18
N LEU A 200 0.64 -1.56 -14.91
CA LEU A 200 0.36 -2.88 -14.32
C LEU A 200 -0.89 -3.49 -14.95
N THR A 201 -1.09 -4.79 -14.77
CA THR A 201 -2.32 -5.47 -15.18
C THR A 201 -3.52 -4.97 -14.39
N ARG A 202 -4.72 -5.16 -14.96
CA ARG A 202 -5.99 -4.81 -14.31
C ARG A 202 -6.11 -5.45 -12.94
N ALA A 203 -5.80 -6.76 -12.82
CA ALA A 203 -5.87 -7.46 -11.55
C ALA A 203 -4.87 -6.92 -10.52
N ALA A 204 -3.65 -6.52 -10.93
CA ALA A 204 -2.67 -5.97 -10.01
C ALA A 204 -3.07 -4.59 -9.48
N LEU A 205 -3.63 -3.73 -10.34
CA LEU A 205 -4.15 -2.43 -9.91
C LEU A 205 -5.35 -2.57 -8.98
N ASP A 206 -6.26 -3.51 -9.27
CA ASP A 206 -7.43 -3.77 -8.43
C ASP A 206 -7.03 -4.40 -7.09
N ALA A 207 -6.07 -5.33 -7.08
CA ALA A 207 -5.54 -5.93 -5.86
C ALA A 207 -4.79 -4.93 -4.96
N ALA A 208 -4.19 -3.88 -5.54
CA ALA A 208 -3.56 -2.78 -4.81
C ALA A 208 -4.57 -1.71 -4.32
N THR A 209 -5.86 -1.86 -4.63
CA THR A 209 -6.91 -0.88 -4.30
C THR A 209 -7.68 -1.31 -3.06
N LYS A 210 -7.30 -0.78 -1.89
CA LYS A 210 -7.95 -1.03 -0.60
C LYS A 210 -9.36 -0.41 -0.52
N TYR A 211 -9.56 0.79 -1.10
CA TYR A 211 -10.83 1.54 -1.09
C TYR A 211 -11.32 1.78 -2.51
N PRO A 212 -12.13 0.86 -3.09
CA PRO A 212 -12.54 0.94 -4.49
C PRO A 212 -13.70 1.93 -4.73
N TRP A 213 -13.56 3.17 -4.22
CA TRP A 213 -14.51 4.27 -4.39
C TRP A 213 -13.82 5.63 -4.39
N PRO A 214 -14.41 6.64 -5.03
CA PRO A 214 -13.96 8.02 -4.94
C PRO A 214 -14.35 8.66 -3.59
N ARG A 215 -13.80 9.83 -3.31
CA ARG A 215 -14.08 10.60 -2.10
C ARG A 215 -15.59 10.82 -1.91
N GLY A 216 -16.09 10.55 -0.70
CA GLY A 216 -17.49 10.70 -0.33
C GLY A 216 -18.44 9.61 -0.84
N ALA A 217 -17.91 8.57 -1.51
CA ALA A 217 -18.71 7.45 -2.03
C ALA A 217 -18.47 6.13 -1.26
N HIS A 218 -18.08 6.21 0.02
CA HIS A 218 -17.96 5.02 0.86
C HIS A 218 -19.33 4.30 0.97
N PRO A 219 -19.39 2.97 0.73
CA PRO A 219 -20.67 2.28 0.59
C PRO A 219 -21.53 2.25 1.86
N THR A 220 -20.91 2.27 3.04
CA THR A 220 -21.60 2.17 4.35
C THR A 220 -21.37 3.35 5.27
N GLU A 221 -20.32 4.17 5.05
CA GLU A 221 -19.91 5.28 5.91
C GLU A 221 -19.78 6.57 5.09
N PRO A 222 -20.87 7.30 4.83
CA PRO A 222 -20.84 8.51 3.98
C PRO A 222 -19.87 9.60 4.44
N GLY A 223 -19.52 9.63 5.74
CA GLY A 223 -18.57 10.57 6.35
C GLY A 223 -17.11 10.11 6.33
N SER A 224 -16.81 8.92 5.81
CA SER A 224 -15.46 8.38 5.79
C SER A 224 -14.53 9.24 4.94
N ALA A 225 -13.35 9.55 5.50
CA ALA A 225 -12.28 10.24 4.78
C ALA A 225 -11.51 9.31 3.83
N LYS A 226 -11.78 7.99 3.87
CA LYS A 226 -11.05 6.97 3.09
C LYS A 226 -11.62 6.81 1.69
N PHE A 227 -10.73 6.89 0.69
CA PHE A 227 -11.04 6.70 -0.73
C PHE A 227 -9.80 6.22 -1.50
N GLY A 228 -9.97 5.60 -2.66
CA GLY A 228 -8.86 5.02 -3.42
C GLY A 228 -8.64 5.63 -4.80
N VAL A 229 -9.35 6.71 -5.17
CA VAL A 229 -9.17 7.35 -6.47
C VAL A 229 -9.50 8.85 -6.41
N TYR A 230 -8.65 9.66 -7.06
CA TYR A 230 -8.95 11.07 -7.35
C TYR A 230 -9.79 11.22 -8.61
N GLU A 231 -10.48 12.36 -8.73
CA GLU A 231 -11.31 12.68 -9.89
C GLU A 231 -10.56 12.59 -11.23
N ASP A 232 -9.31 13.07 -11.27
CA ASP A 232 -8.44 13.02 -12.44
C ASP A 232 -8.07 11.60 -12.90
N ASP A 233 -8.15 10.62 -12.00
CA ASP A 233 -7.74 9.23 -12.24
C ASP A 233 -8.95 8.30 -12.44
N LEU A 234 -10.18 8.84 -12.44
CA LEU A 234 -11.42 8.08 -12.69
C LEU A 234 -11.42 7.29 -14.01
N PRO A 235 -10.89 7.77 -15.14
CA PRO A 235 -10.88 6.99 -16.38
C PRO A 235 -10.16 5.64 -16.23
N VAL A 236 -8.93 5.64 -15.71
CA VAL A 236 -8.17 4.41 -15.47
C VAL A 236 -8.81 3.57 -14.38
N PHE A 237 -9.33 4.19 -13.31
CA PHE A 237 -10.03 3.48 -12.25
C PHE A 237 -11.30 2.77 -12.76
N THR A 238 -12.09 3.41 -13.61
CA THR A 238 -13.27 2.81 -14.23
C THR A 238 -12.89 1.58 -15.07
N TRP A 239 -11.78 1.66 -15.79
CA TRP A 239 -11.24 0.52 -16.52
C TRP A 239 -10.79 -0.61 -15.58
N VAL A 240 -10.08 -0.28 -14.50
CA VAL A 240 -9.67 -1.26 -13.46
C VAL A 240 -10.89 -2.00 -12.92
N ARG A 241 -11.96 -1.27 -12.66
CA ARG A 241 -13.20 -1.78 -12.03
C ARG A 241 -14.24 -2.35 -13.02
N LYS A 242 -13.92 -2.41 -14.32
CA LYS A 242 -14.85 -2.95 -15.33
C LYS A 242 -15.17 -4.41 -15.03
N GLY A 243 -16.47 -4.70 -14.83
CA GLY A 243 -16.97 -6.04 -14.47
C GLY A 243 -16.87 -6.37 -12.97
N ALA A 244 -16.28 -5.52 -12.15
CA ALA A 244 -16.26 -5.69 -10.70
C ALA A 244 -17.63 -5.33 -10.08
N PRO A 245 -18.10 -6.05 -9.06
CA PRO A 245 -19.28 -5.64 -8.30
C PRO A 245 -19.05 -4.29 -7.62
N ALA A 246 -20.09 -3.44 -7.62
CA ALA A 246 -20.01 -2.10 -7.05
C ALA A 246 -19.59 -2.14 -5.57
N GLY A 247 -18.60 -1.35 -5.18
CA GLY A 247 -18.12 -1.22 -3.81
C GLY A 247 -17.42 -2.45 -3.22
N ARG A 248 -17.37 -3.61 -3.91
CA ARG A 248 -16.69 -4.80 -3.42
C ARG A 248 -15.19 -4.70 -3.64
N ILE A 249 -14.44 -5.09 -2.62
CA ILE A 249 -12.97 -5.26 -2.65
C ILE A 249 -12.68 -6.65 -3.22
N CYS A 250 -11.74 -6.79 -4.15
CA CYS A 250 -11.36 -8.11 -4.66
C CYS A 250 -10.66 -8.94 -3.58
N PHE A 251 -10.70 -10.26 -3.73
CA PHE A 251 -10.18 -11.18 -2.72
C PHE A 251 -8.69 -10.96 -2.43
N GLU A 252 -7.89 -10.71 -3.45
CA GLU A 252 -6.46 -10.42 -3.31
C GLU A 252 -6.18 -9.13 -2.53
N ALA A 253 -7.02 -8.10 -2.69
CA ALA A 253 -6.92 -6.88 -1.90
C ALA A 253 -7.34 -7.09 -0.44
N GLN A 254 -8.30 -7.99 -0.16
CA GLN A 254 -8.65 -8.38 1.20
C GLN A 254 -7.50 -9.17 1.87
N VAL A 255 -6.81 -10.03 1.12
CA VAL A 255 -5.62 -10.74 1.60
C VAL A 255 -4.50 -9.73 1.90
N MET A 256 -4.26 -8.78 1.01
CA MET A 256 -3.28 -7.69 1.20
C MET A 256 -3.61 -6.88 2.47
N ASP A 257 -4.85 -6.46 2.64
CA ASP A 257 -5.31 -5.66 3.77
C ASP A 257 -5.14 -6.39 5.12
N TRP A 258 -5.48 -7.68 5.17
CA TRP A 258 -5.24 -8.49 6.37
C TRP A 258 -3.74 -8.71 6.64
N SER A 259 -2.94 -8.88 5.59
CA SER A 259 -1.48 -9.03 5.72
C SER A 259 -0.81 -7.75 6.23
N ASP A 260 -1.30 -6.58 5.80
CA ASP A 260 -0.93 -5.28 6.33
C ASP A 260 -1.28 -5.17 7.83
N ASP A 261 -2.51 -5.54 8.19
CA ASP A 261 -2.98 -5.56 9.58
C ASP A 261 -2.12 -6.45 10.47
N VAL A 262 -1.76 -7.65 10.01
CA VAL A 262 -0.90 -8.60 10.72
C VAL A 262 0.52 -8.04 10.84
N ALA A 263 1.13 -7.62 9.74
CA ALA A 263 2.48 -7.04 9.74
C ALA A 263 2.55 -5.83 10.68
N TYR A 264 1.57 -4.93 10.59
CA TYR A 264 1.51 -3.73 11.43
C TYR A 264 1.42 -4.08 12.91
N CYS A 265 0.44 -4.89 13.33
CA CYS A 265 0.21 -5.16 14.76
C CYS A 265 1.36 -5.95 15.40
N VAL A 266 1.94 -6.91 14.67
CA VAL A 266 3.01 -7.75 15.19
C VAL A 266 4.33 -6.99 15.26
N HIS A 267 4.68 -6.28 14.19
CA HIS A 267 5.96 -5.58 14.13
C HIS A 267 5.99 -4.33 15.02
N ASP A 268 4.89 -3.60 15.15
CA ASP A 268 4.84 -2.46 16.07
C ASP A 268 4.92 -2.90 17.54
N PHE A 269 4.36 -4.06 17.87
CA PHE A 269 4.51 -4.68 19.19
C PHE A 269 5.97 -5.12 19.42
N GLU A 270 6.60 -5.78 18.44
CA GLU A 270 8.01 -6.16 18.47
C GLU A 270 8.91 -4.94 18.68
N ASP A 271 8.72 -3.89 17.87
CA ASP A 271 9.49 -2.65 17.94
C ASP A 271 9.29 -1.94 19.29
N GLY A 272 8.05 -1.94 19.80
CA GLY A 272 7.74 -1.38 21.11
C GLY A 272 8.44 -2.07 22.28
N LEU A 273 8.56 -3.40 22.23
CA LEU A 273 9.33 -4.21 23.18
C LEU A 273 10.83 -3.97 23.05
N HIS A 274 11.33 -4.02 21.80
CA HIS A 274 12.75 -3.84 21.49
C HIS A 274 13.26 -2.45 21.95
N ALA A 275 12.47 -1.41 21.73
CA ALA A 275 12.77 -0.05 22.15
C ALA A 275 12.55 0.19 23.67
N GLY A 276 12.08 -0.82 24.42
CA GLY A 276 11.79 -0.68 25.86
C GLY A 276 10.60 0.24 26.17
N HIS A 277 9.75 0.52 25.18
CA HIS A 277 8.55 1.32 25.36
C HIS A 277 7.39 0.50 25.92
N VAL A 278 7.29 -0.77 25.55
CA VAL A 278 6.31 -1.73 26.07
C VAL A 278 6.97 -2.59 27.13
N ASP A 279 6.44 -2.54 28.35
CA ASP A 279 6.78 -3.49 29.41
C ASP A 279 5.73 -4.61 29.41
N PRO A 280 6.09 -5.87 29.05
CA PRO A 280 5.15 -6.98 29.08
C PRO A 280 4.49 -7.18 30.45
N ALA A 281 5.18 -6.90 31.57
CA ALA A 281 4.63 -7.03 32.90
C ALA A 281 3.49 -6.04 33.17
N ALA A 282 3.54 -4.83 32.58
CA ALA A 282 2.49 -3.83 32.71
C ALA A 282 1.15 -4.31 32.13
N LEU A 283 1.17 -5.19 31.12
CA LEU A 283 -0.04 -5.75 30.50
C LEU A 283 -0.86 -6.65 31.43
N THR A 284 -0.34 -7.01 32.60
CA THR A 284 -1.07 -7.71 33.66
C THR A 284 -1.90 -6.78 34.53
N SER A 285 -1.59 -5.46 34.57
CA SER A 285 -2.25 -4.45 35.40
C SER A 285 -3.65 -4.11 34.87
N ALA A 286 -4.66 -4.18 35.74
CA ALA A 286 -6.03 -3.81 35.38
C ALA A 286 -6.18 -2.35 34.93
N SER A 287 -5.40 -1.43 35.52
CA SER A 287 -5.42 -0.01 35.15
C SER A 287 -4.82 0.23 33.77
N GLU A 288 -3.71 -0.43 33.42
CA GLU A 288 -3.12 -0.32 32.09
C GLU A 288 -4.02 -0.94 31.02
N ARG A 289 -4.59 -2.11 31.28
CA ARG A 289 -5.58 -2.75 30.40
C ARG A 289 -6.77 -1.83 30.12
N SER A 290 -7.32 -1.18 31.16
CA SER A 290 -8.41 -0.21 30.96
C SER A 290 -8.03 0.94 30.04
N THR A 291 -6.80 1.44 30.14
CA THR A 291 -6.28 2.49 29.25
C THR A 291 -6.12 1.98 27.80
N ILE A 292 -5.59 0.76 27.63
CA ILE A 292 -5.44 0.11 26.31
C ILE A 292 -6.81 -0.10 25.66
N TRP A 293 -7.82 -0.55 26.45
CA TRP A 293 -9.19 -0.73 25.91
C TRP A 293 -9.81 0.59 25.46
N ALA A 294 -9.57 1.69 26.19
CA ALA A 294 -10.02 3.02 25.78
C ALA A 294 -9.39 3.48 24.46
N VAL A 295 -8.18 3.02 24.14
CA VAL A 295 -7.54 3.26 22.82
C VAL A 295 -8.12 2.34 21.76
N ALA A 296 -8.41 1.08 22.07
CA ALA A 296 -8.90 0.09 21.12
C ALA A 296 -10.33 0.37 20.65
N ILE A 297 -11.23 0.67 21.62
CA ILE A 297 -12.67 0.83 21.38
C ILE A 297 -12.94 2.09 20.56
N GLY A 298 -13.69 1.93 19.47
CA GLY A 298 -14.02 3.01 18.52
C GLY A 298 -12.91 3.33 17.52
N ARG A 299 -11.71 2.75 17.69
CA ARG A 299 -10.59 2.95 16.75
C ARG A 299 -10.22 1.66 16.00
N TYR A 300 -10.04 0.56 16.70
CA TYR A 300 -9.65 -0.74 16.15
C TYR A 300 -10.75 -1.79 16.23
N VAL A 301 -11.71 -1.58 17.11
CA VAL A 301 -12.91 -2.39 17.26
C VAL A 301 -14.15 -1.48 17.38
N PRO A 302 -15.38 -1.99 17.10
CA PRO A 302 -16.61 -1.20 17.24
C PRO A 302 -16.74 -0.51 18.59
N ALA A 303 -17.39 0.65 18.59
CA ALA A 303 -17.56 1.48 19.80
C ALA A 303 -18.40 0.82 20.91
N ASP A 304 -19.20 -0.17 20.55
CA ASP A 304 -20.05 -0.98 21.45
C ASP A 304 -19.39 -2.28 21.93
N THR A 305 -18.09 -2.48 21.64
CA THR A 305 -17.34 -3.68 22.06
C THR A 305 -17.21 -3.76 23.57
N ASP A 306 -17.56 -4.93 24.15
CA ASP A 306 -17.36 -5.21 25.57
C ASP A 306 -15.84 -5.29 25.87
N PRO A 307 -15.31 -4.49 26.82
CA PRO A 307 -13.92 -4.56 27.27
C PRO A 307 -13.48 -5.97 27.70
N GLN A 308 -14.40 -6.82 28.16
CA GLN A 308 -14.11 -8.21 28.53
C GLN A 308 -13.68 -9.07 27.34
N GLU A 309 -14.17 -8.78 26.14
CA GLU A 309 -13.74 -9.48 24.93
C GLU A 309 -12.27 -9.15 24.58
N LEU A 310 -11.85 -7.89 24.78
CA LEU A 310 -10.46 -7.47 24.60
C LEU A 310 -9.56 -8.07 25.69
N ALA A 311 -10.05 -8.14 26.94
CA ALA A 311 -9.34 -8.82 28.01
C ALA A 311 -9.11 -10.31 27.68
N ALA A 312 -10.16 -11.01 27.25
CA ALA A 312 -10.06 -12.40 26.82
C ALA A 312 -9.09 -12.58 25.62
N ALA A 313 -9.06 -11.62 24.69
CA ALA A 313 -8.13 -11.64 23.56
C ALA A 313 -6.67 -11.54 24.03
N LEU A 314 -6.36 -10.58 24.92
CA LEU A 314 -5.02 -10.46 25.49
C LEU A 314 -4.64 -11.69 26.32
N ASP A 315 -5.56 -12.21 27.14
CA ASP A 315 -5.30 -13.39 27.97
C ASP A 315 -5.00 -14.64 27.10
N ARG A 316 -5.66 -14.82 25.95
CA ARG A 316 -5.35 -15.89 24.99
C ARG A 316 -3.93 -15.76 24.42
N LEU A 317 -3.46 -14.54 24.13
CA LEU A 317 -2.09 -14.30 23.67
C LEU A 317 -1.08 -14.55 24.79
N MET A 318 -1.33 -14.02 25.97
CA MET A 318 -0.44 -14.16 27.14
C MET A 318 -0.34 -15.60 27.66
N ALA A 319 -1.33 -16.45 27.40
CA ALA A 319 -1.32 -17.86 27.74
C ALA A 319 -0.45 -18.73 26.82
N GLN A 320 0.10 -18.18 25.74
CA GLN A 320 0.96 -18.92 24.82
C GLN A 320 2.37 -19.08 25.39
N GLU A 321 2.98 -20.26 25.20
CA GLU A 321 4.32 -20.55 25.70
C GLU A 321 5.41 -19.61 25.13
N TRP A 322 5.21 -19.15 23.91
CA TRP A 322 6.10 -18.22 23.21
C TRP A 322 5.88 -16.74 23.58
N TRP A 323 4.87 -16.42 24.42
CA TRP A 323 4.60 -15.02 24.77
C TRP A 323 5.76 -14.41 25.56
N PRO A 324 6.26 -13.20 25.20
CA PRO A 324 7.38 -12.57 25.90
C PRO A 324 6.88 -11.98 27.24
N HIS A 325 7.22 -12.60 28.36
CA HIS A 325 6.87 -12.10 29.69
C HIS A 325 7.83 -11.03 30.22
N SER A 326 9.02 -10.90 29.63
CA SER A 326 10.02 -9.89 29.95
C SER A 326 10.95 -9.68 28.77
N TYR A 327 11.55 -8.50 28.66
CA TYR A 327 12.55 -8.18 27.64
C TYR A 327 13.68 -7.36 28.27
N ASP A 328 14.92 -7.85 28.21
CA ASP A 328 16.10 -7.22 28.79
C ASP A 328 17.16 -6.82 27.74
N GLY A 329 16.85 -6.95 26.44
CA GLY A 329 17.75 -6.64 25.34
C GLY A 329 18.87 -7.67 25.10
N SER A 330 18.94 -8.74 25.93
CA SER A 330 19.94 -9.80 25.71
C SER A 330 19.69 -10.57 24.41
N ALA A 331 20.73 -11.22 23.85
CA ALA A 331 20.60 -12.03 22.64
C ALA A 331 19.54 -13.15 22.81
N VAL A 332 19.37 -13.68 24.02
CA VAL A 332 18.33 -14.67 24.35
C VAL A 332 16.93 -14.04 24.29
N ALA A 333 16.75 -12.85 24.87
CA ALA A 333 15.48 -12.13 24.81
C ALA A 333 15.12 -11.74 23.38
N GLN A 334 16.10 -11.28 22.59
CA GLN A 334 15.91 -10.99 21.15
C GLN A 334 15.51 -12.24 20.35
N SER A 335 16.12 -13.39 20.61
CA SER A 335 15.75 -14.66 19.95
C SER A 335 14.31 -15.06 20.28
N ARG A 336 13.92 -14.96 21.57
CA ARG A 336 12.53 -15.24 21.99
C ARG A 336 11.52 -14.28 21.37
N LEU A 337 11.88 -12.99 21.24
CA LEU A 337 11.01 -12.00 20.61
C LEU A 337 10.81 -12.33 19.12
N LYS A 338 11.86 -12.73 18.40
CA LYS A 338 11.74 -13.17 17.00
C LYS A 338 10.89 -14.43 16.84
N ASP A 339 10.99 -15.37 17.78
CA ASP A 339 10.10 -16.54 17.81
C ASP A 339 8.65 -16.12 18.02
N ALA A 340 8.38 -15.26 19.01
CA ALA A 340 7.04 -14.73 19.27
C ALA A 340 6.47 -14.00 18.03
N THR A 341 7.26 -13.20 17.33
CA THR A 341 6.89 -12.54 16.08
C THR A 341 6.43 -13.56 15.02
N SER A 342 7.23 -14.62 14.81
CA SER A 342 6.90 -15.69 13.85
C SER A 342 5.61 -16.43 14.23
N GLN A 343 5.43 -16.74 15.52
CA GLN A 343 4.24 -17.43 16.03
C GLN A 343 2.97 -16.57 15.90
N LEU A 344 3.07 -15.26 16.16
CA LEU A 344 1.95 -14.33 15.99
C LEU A 344 1.52 -14.24 14.52
N ILE A 345 2.47 -14.08 13.59
CA ILE A 345 2.18 -14.05 12.14
C ILE A 345 1.50 -15.35 11.72
N GLY A 346 2.07 -16.51 12.07
CA GLY A 346 1.50 -17.82 11.78
C GLY A 346 0.07 -17.96 12.32
N ARG A 347 -0.15 -17.61 13.60
CA ARG A 347 -1.46 -17.67 14.26
C ARG A 347 -2.53 -16.88 13.51
N PHE A 348 -2.23 -15.65 13.09
CA PHE A 348 -3.19 -14.79 12.41
C PHE A 348 -3.48 -15.25 10.97
N CYS A 349 -2.45 -15.72 10.27
CA CYS A 349 -2.59 -16.27 8.91
C CYS A 349 -3.40 -17.58 8.93
N GLU A 350 -3.06 -18.52 9.81
CA GLU A 350 -3.76 -19.81 9.93
C GLU A 350 -5.23 -19.64 10.34
N ALA A 351 -5.52 -18.68 11.23
CA ALA A 351 -6.89 -18.38 11.62
C ALA A 351 -7.73 -17.90 10.44
N ALA A 352 -7.21 -16.99 9.61
CA ALA A 352 -7.88 -16.46 8.43
C ALA A 352 -8.00 -17.54 7.33
N GLU A 353 -6.92 -18.26 7.05
CA GLU A 353 -6.92 -19.37 6.09
C GLU A 353 -7.95 -20.43 6.45
N GLY A 354 -7.87 -20.98 7.69
CA GLY A 354 -8.75 -22.02 8.15
C GLY A 354 -10.23 -21.62 8.13
N ALA A 355 -10.56 -20.40 8.52
CA ALA A 355 -11.93 -19.89 8.48
C ALA A 355 -12.43 -19.72 7.03
N THR A 356 -11.59 -19.15 6.17
CA THR A 356 -11.94 -18.96 4.75
C THR A 356 -12.10 -20.31 4.04
N ARG A 357 -11.21 -21.28 4.30
CA ARG A 357 -11.31 -22.63 3.74
C ARG A 357 -12.55 -23.39 4.22
N ARG A 358 -12.96 -23.20 5.47
CA ARG A 358 -14.23 -23.77 5.97
C ARG A 358 -15.47 -23.19 5.26
N ALA A 359 -15.41 -21.90 4.91
CA ALA A 359 -16.52 -21.21 4.24
C ALA A 359 -16.61 -21.53 2.73
N TYR A 360 -15.46 -21.64 2.04
CA TYR A 360 -15.42 -21.68 0.57
C TYR A 360 -14.77 -22.96 -0.01
N GLY A 361 -14.25 -23.87 0.82
CA GLY A 361 -13.59 -25.10 0.38
C GLY A 361 -12.14 -24.90 -0.07
N THR A 362 -11.57 -25.94 -0.70
CA THR A 362 -10.14 -26.04 -1.02
C THR A 362 -9.75 -25.52 -2.42
N GLY A 363 -10.73 -25.10 -3.23
CA GLY A 363 -10.48 -24.55 -4.57
C GLY A 363 -9.74 -23.21 -4.54
N PRO A 364 -9.20 -22.76 -5.69
CA PRO A 364 -8.61 -21.43 -5.80
C PRO A 364 -9.66 -20.35 -5.54
N LEU A 365 -9.32 -19.40 -4.67
CA LEU A 365 -10.16 -18.25 -4.37
C LEU A 365 -9.50 -17.02 -5.01
N THR A 366 -10.17 -16.39 -5.97
CA THR A 366 -9.61 -15.30 -6.76
C THR A 366 -10.65 -14.25 -7.09
N ARG A 367 -10.24 -13.03 -7.23
CA ARG A 367 -11.05 -11.87 -7.66
C ARG A 367 -12.26 -11.65 -6.74
N TYR A 368 -13.47 -11.92 -7.20
CA TYR A 368 -14.72 -11.69 -6.47
C TYR A 368 -15.45 -12.98 -6.12
N ALA A 369 -14.77 -14.14 -6.24
CA ALA A 369 -15.37 -15.44 -5.98
C ALA A 369 -15.58 -15.73 -4.49
N ALA A 370 -14.86 -15.06 -3.60
CA ALA A 370 -14.90 -15.27 -2.16
C ALA A 370 -14.70 -13.95 -1.39
N GLU A 371 -14.93 -14.02 -0.08
CA GLU A 371 -14.55 -13.02 0.91
C GLU A 371 -13.56 -13.66 1.89
N LEU A 372 -12.55 -12.89 2.33
CA LEU A 372 -11.63 -13.36 3.36
C LEU A 372 -12.34 -13.40 4.71
N VAL A 373 -12.44 -14.57 5.30
CA VAL A 373 -13.07 -14.76 6.61
C VAL A 373 -12.02 -14.72 7.69
N VAL A 374 -11.97 -13.64 8.43
CA VAL A 374 -11.10 -13.51 9.60
C VAL A 374 -11.95 -13.69 10.86
N PRO A 375 -11.66 -14.70 11.73
CA PRO A 375 -12.39 -14.90 12.97
C PRO A 375 -12.36 -13.68 13.89
N ARG A 376 -13.45 -13.45 14.61
CA ARG A 376 -13.58 -12.32 15.54
C ARG A 376 -12.48 -12.33 16.59
N GLU A 377 -12.11 -13.49 17.10
CA GLU A 377 -11.05 -13.68 18.08
C GLU A 377 -9.70 -13.18 17.54
N ALA A 378 -9.34 -13.55 16.32
CA ALA A 378 -8.10 -13.10 15.68
C ALA A 378 -8.11 -11.59 15.40
N ARG A 379 -9.26 -11.03 14.99
CA ARG A 379 -9.40 -9.56 14.82
C ARG A 379 -9.18 -8.82 16.14
N TYR A 380 -9.72 -9.35 17.23
CA TYR A 380 -9.57 -8.71 18.56
C TYR A 380 -8.15 -8.86 19.10
N GLU A 381 -7.50 -9.98 18.91
CA GLU A 381 -6.08 -10.16 19.26
C GLU A 381 -5.19 -9.17 18.48
N CYS A 382 -5.39 -9.02 17.18
CA CYS A 382 -4.71 -8.02 16.35
C CYS A 382 -5.00 -6.58 16.84
N ALA A 383 -6.27 -6.26 17.13
CA ALA A 383 -6.68 -4.94 17.62
C ALA A 383 -6.06 -4.58 18.97
N VAL A 384 -5.93 -5.56 19.87
CA VAL A 384 -5.27 -5.39 21.17
C VAL A 384 -3.80 -5.06 20.99
N LEU A 385 -3.07 -5.78 20.12
CA LEU A 385 -1.66 -5.48 19.82
C LEU A 385 -1.49 -4.08 19.23
N LYS A 386 -2.37 -3.68 18.30
CA LYS A 386 -2.41 -2.31 17.74
C LYS A 386 -2.61 -1.27 18.83
N ALA A 387 -3.54 -1.51 19.76
CA ALA A 387 -3.81 -0.58 20.85
C ALA A 387 -2.66 -0.48 21.85
N VAL A 388 -1.93 -1.58 22.10
CA VAL A 388 -0.71 -1.59 22.90
C VAL A 388 0.36 -0.71 22.24
N ALA A 389 0.63 -0.92 20.97
CA ALA A 389 1.60 -0.12 20.23
C ALA A 389 1.21 1.37 20.19
N ASP A 390 -0.07 1.68 19.92
CA ASP A 390 -0.58 3.05 19.94
C ASP A 390 -0.38 3.72 21.32
N ARG A 391 -0.77 3.04 22.39
CA ARG A 391 -0.66 3.56 23.75
C ARG A 391 0.76 3.88 24.18
N TYR A 392 1.69 2.97 23.92
CA TYR A 392 3.05 3.08 24.45
C TYR A 392 4.05 3.73 23.51
N VAL A 393 3.80 3.71 22.19
CA VAL A 393 4.72 4.25 21.18
C VAL A 393 4.20 5.55 20.59
N MET A 394 2.93 5.59 20.16
CA MET A 394 2.41 6.71 19.37
C MET A 394 1.90 7.89 20.21
N GLN A 395 1.39 7.66 21.43
CA GLN A 395 0.77 8.70 22.28
C GLN A 395 1.75 9.42 23.23
N ARG A 396 3.05 9.34 22.99
CA ARG A 396 4.05 10.02 23.80
C ARG A 396 4.03 11.52 23.55
N ALA A 397 4.17 12.33 24.61
CA ALA A 397 4.14 13.80 24.54
C ALA A 397 5.21 14.38 23.58
N GLU A 398 6.39 13.76 23.52
CA GLU A 398 7.46 14.15 22.60
C GLU A 398 7.05 14.00 21.14
N GLN A 399 6.24 12.98 20.81
CA GLN A 399 5.72 12.75 19.48
C GLN A 399 4.71 13.83 19.06
N GLU A 400 3.98 14.42 20.00
CA GLU A 400 3.02 15.48 19.71
C GLU A 400 3.70 16.77 19.24
N ILE A 401 4.81 17.15 19.89
CA ILE A 401 5.63 18.29 19.52
C ILE A 401 6.22 18.07 18.10
N LEU A 402 6.76 16.89 17.88
CA LEU A 402 7.31 16.50 16.58
C LEU A 402 6.26 16.57 15.47
N ARG A 403 5.06 16.04 15.73
CA ARG A 403 3.95 16.08 14.77
C ARG A 403 3.51 17.50 14.44
N ALA A 404 3.49 18.39 15.43
CA ALA A 404 3.18 19.81 15.19
C ALA A 404 4.21 20.47 14.28
N ASP A 405 5.51 20.25 14.52
CA ASP A 405 6.60 20.73 13.67
C ASP A 405 6.50 20.19 12.23
N GLN A 406 6.25 18.90 12.07
CA GLN A 406 6.09 18.26 10.77
C GLN A 406 4.94 18.87 9.96
N ARG A 407 3.79 19.17 10.58
CA ARG A 407 2.67 19.85 9.91
C ARG A 407 3.04 21.25 9.45
N ILE A 408 3.77 22.01 10.28
CA ILE A 408 4.27 23.34 9.90
C ILE A 408 5.20 23.24 8.70
N VAL A 409 6.17 22.31 8.73
CA VAL A 409 7.11 22.08 7.62
C VAL A 409 6.37 21.83 6.32
N LEU A 410 5.37 20.94 6.32
CA LEU A 410 4.61 20.62 5.10
C LEU A 410 3.73 21.78 4.62
N ALA A 411 3.10 22.51 5.52
CA ALA A 411 2.28 23.68 5.17
C ALA A 411 3.13 24.82 4.57
N GLU A 412 4.27 25.13 5.18
CA GLU A 412 5.21 26.14 4.67
C GLU A 412 5.84 25.69 3.33
N LEU A 413 6.21 24.42 3.20
CA LEU A 413 6.73 23.85 1.95
C LEU A 413 5.69 23.94 0.83
N ALA A 414 4.45 23.59 1.09
CA ALA A 414 3.36 23.69 0.12
C ALA A 414 3.13 25.12 -0.35
N GLY A 415 3.14 26.09 0.57
CA GLY A 415 3.06 27.52 0.25
C GLY A 415 4.25 28.01 -0.58
N ALA A 416 5.48 27.63 -0.21
CA ALA A 416 6.69 28.00 -0.93
C ALA A 416 6.74 27.42 -2.35
N LEU A 417 6.37 26.17 -2.53
CA LEU A 417 6.29 25.52 -3.86
C LEU A 417 5.21 26.19 -4.73
N THR A 418 4.05 26.52 -4.14
CA THR A 418 2.98 27.23 -4.85
C THR A 418 3.46 28.61 -5.36
N ALA A 419 4.20 29.34 -4.52
CA ALA A 419 4.69 30.67 -4.87
C ALA A 419 5.82 30.67 -5.90
N ARG A 420 6.63 29.60 -5.94
CA ARG A 420 7.82 29.47 -6.79
C ARG A 420 7.64 28.57 -8.02
N ALA A 421 6.50 27.93 -8.17
CA ALA A 421 6.26 27.07 -9.32
C ALA A 421 6.33 27.86 -10.64
N PRO A 422 6.98 27.32 -11.70
CA PRO A 422 7.53 25.97 -11.83
C PRO A 422 8.94 25.73 -11.26
N GLU A 423 9.70 26.76 -10.89
CA GLU A 423 11.14 26.67 -10.58
C GLU A 423 11.45 25.79 -9.37
N GLY A 424 10.57 25.79 -8.37
CA GLY A 424 10.71 24.95 -7.16
C GLY A 424 10.38 23.46 -7.34
N LEU A 425 9.90 23.05 -8.51
CA LEU A 425 9.49 21.68 -8.79
C LEU A 425 10.61 20.86 -9.45
N ASP A 426 10.61 19.54 -9.19
CA ASP A 426 11.42 18.59 -9.93
C ASP A 426 11.03 18.54 -11.42
N PRO A 427 11.94 18.20 -12.34
CA PRO A 427 11.67 18.23 -13.78
C PRO A 427 10.40 17.50 -14.21
N GLN A 428 10.12 16.31 -13.64
CA GLN A 428 8.91 15.56 -13.98
C GLN A 428 7.63 16.29 -13.57
N PHE A 429 7.62 16.99 -12.42
CA PHE A 429 6.45 17.73 -11.94
C PHE A 429 6.30 19.08 -12.66
N ARG A 430 7.39 19.69 -13.15
CA ARG A 430 7.31 20.84 -14.05
C ARG A 430 6.58 20.49 -15.34
N ALA A 431 6.88 19.31 -15.93
CA ALA A 431 6.20 18.82 -17.12
C ALA A 431 4.70 18.61 -16.87
N LEU A 432 4.35 17.99 -15.73
CA LEU A 432 2.95 17.80 -15.33
C LEU A 432 2.23 19.14 -15.07
N LEU A 433 2.92 20.11 -14.46
CA LEU A 433 2.37 21.45 -14.23
C LEU A 433 2.07 22.17 -15.54
N GLY A 434 2.93 22.02 -16.56
CA GLY A 434 2.76 22.61 -17.90
C GLY A 434 1.52 22.06 -18.64
N THR A 435 1.04 20.87 -18.29
CA THR A 435 -0.17 20.23 -18.87
C THR A 435 -1.41 20.41 -17.98
N ALA A 436 -1.28 21.03 -16.82
CA ALA A 436 -2.39 21.24 -15.89
C ALA A 436 -3.42 22.24 -16.47
N ARG A 437 -4.70 21.83 -16.48
CA ARG A 437 -5.79 22.57 -17.17
C ARG A 437 -6.30 23.78 -16.39
N ASP A 438 -6.18 23.75 -15.07
CA ASP A 438 -6.73 24.75 -14.16
C ASP A 438 -5.91 24.82 -12.85
N ASP A 439 -6.28 25.71 -11.96
CA ASP A 439 -5.58 25.92 -10.68
C ASP A 439 -5.70 24.70 -9.74
N ARG A 440 -6.81 23.95 -9.81
CA ARG A 440 -6.97 22.69 -9.03
C ARG A 440 -5.96 21.63 -9.49
N ALA A 441 -5.83 21.46 -10.80
CA ALA A 441 -4.85 20.53 -11.39
C ALA A 441 -3.42 20.97 -11.08
N ARG A 442 -3.11 22.29 -11.15
CA ARG A 442 -1.79 22.83 -10.75
C ARG A 442 -1.48 22.56 -9.29
N LYS A 443 -2.45 22.78 -8.40
CA LYS A 443 -2.31 22.48 -6.97
C LYS A 443 -2.10 20.99 -6.71
N ARG A 444 -2.80 20.11 -7.44
CA ARG A 444 -2.61 18.66 -7.38
C ARG A 444 -1.16 18.26 -7.73
N VAL A 445 -0.54 18.87 -8.72
CA VAL A 445 0.88 18.60 -9.06
C VAL A 445 1.81 18.98 -7.92
N ILE A 446 1.55 20.06 -7.19
CA ILE A 446 2.34 20.43 -6.00
C ILE A 446 2.17 19.38 -4.89
N VAL A 447 0.95 18.90 -4.66
CA VAL A 447 0.67 17.81 -3.71
C VAL A 447 1.41 16.53 -4.11
N ASP A 448 1.39 16.18 -5.40
CA ASP A 448 2.10 15.02 -5.95
C ASP A 448 3.63 15.11 -5.73
N GLN A 449 4.20 16.30 -5.93
CA GLN A 449 5.62 16.56 -5.64
C GLN A 449 5.92 16.32 -4.16
N ILE A 450 5.17 16.92 -3.24
CA ILE A 450 5.40 16.79 -1.80
C ILE A 450 5.22 15.34 -1.36
N ALA A 451 4.15 14.67 -1.80
CA ALA A 451 3.89 13.28 -1.47
C ALA A 451 5.01 12.33 -1.97
N SER A 452 5.74 12.74 -3.01
CA SER A 452 6.86 11.98 -3.58
C SER A 452 8.19 12.18 -2.84
N LEU A 453 8.28 13.09 -1.87
CA LEU A 453 9.48 13.31 -1.07
C LEU A 453 9.62 12.24 0.03
N THR A 454 10.86 12.06 0.50
CA THR A 454 11.15 11.40 1.78
C THR A 454 11.07 12.42 2.93
N ASP A 455 11.06 11.98 4.17
CA ASP A 455 11.02 12.85 5.35
C ASP A 455 12.20 13.84 5.36
N ALA A 456 13.41 13.33 5.11
CA ALA A 456 14.61 14.14 5.02
C ALA A 456 14.58 15.11 3.82
N ALA A 457 14.10 14.66 2.65
CA ALA A 457 14.01 15.50 1.47
C ALA A 457 12.98 16.63 1.66
N ALA A 458 11.85 16.38 2.33
CA ALA A 458 10.87 17.40 2.66
C ALA A 458 11.45 18.47 3.56
N ARG A 459 12.21 18.11 4.61
CA ARG A 459 12.90 19.06 5.49
C ARG A 459 13.98 19.85 4.75
N SER A 460 14.78 19.20 3.92
CA SER A 460 15.84 19.87 3.15
C SER A 460 15.26 20.87 2.16
N LEU A 461 14.24 20.49 1.41
CA LEU A 461 13.59 21.37 0.44
C LEU A 461 12.86 22.53 1.14
N HIS A 462 12.23 22.27 2.28
CA HIS A 462 11.64 23.33 3.11
C HIS A 462 12.69 24.34 3.54
N ALA A 463 13.83 23.90 4.08
CA ALA A 463 14.91 24.77 4.51
C ALA A 463 15.47 25.62 3.35
N GLU A 464 15.64 25.01 2.17
CA GLU A 464 16.10 25.67 0.95
C GLU A 464 15.14 26.77 0.49
N LEU A 465 13.86 26.45 0.42
CA LEU A 465 12.85 27.37 -0.14
C LEU A 465 12.44 28.48 0.84
N THR A 466 12.50 28.25 2.15
CA THR A 466 12.05 29.21 3.17
C THR A 466 13.20 29.95 3.85
N GLY A 467 14.45 29.47 3.71
CA GLY A 467 15.62 29.99 4.45
C GLY A 467 15.58 29.61 5.94
N ARG A 468 14.64 28.82 6.40
CA ARG A 468 14.51 28.36 7.79
C ARG A 468 15.20 27.00 7.94
N ARG A 469 16.15 26.87 8.87
CA ARG A 469 16.64 25.54 9.26
C ARG A 469 15.60 24.90 10.18
N SER A 470 15.12 23.73 9.81
CA SER A 470 14.37 22.88 10.76
C SER A 470 15.26 22.64 11.98
N SER A 471 14.70 22.71 13.18
CA SER A 471 15.43 22.33 14.40
C SER A 471 15.99 20.92 14.22
N PRO A 472 17.28 20.67 14.50
CA PRO A 472 17.76 19.32 14.62
C PRO A 472 17.01 18.67 15.79
N LEU A 473 16.34 17.54 15.53
CA LEU A 473 15.71 16.72 16.55
C LEU A 473 16.73 16.03 17.43
#